data_48a2dc7525a664b4b4831fa92e3bc313
#
_entry.id   48a2dc7525a664b4b4831fa92e3bc313
#
_cell.length_a   1.000
_cell.length_b   1.000
_cell.length_c   1.000
_cell.angle_alpha   90.00
_cell.angle_beta   90.00
_cell.angle_gamma   90.00
#
_symmetry.space_group_name_H-M   'P 1'
#
loop_
_entity.id
_entity.type
_entity.pdbx_description
1 polymer ?
#
loop_
_entity_poly.entity_id
_entity_poly.type
_entity_poly.pdbx_seq_one_letter_code
_entity_poly.pdbx_strand_id
1 'polypeptide(L)'
;MLDIFIYPEAEDEIKASVDWYEEQAGGLGVDFISELDRAINSIKTLPDVWPKYQIHYQKFLLSRFPFSVVFEVEEHQIVVYAVMHNSRKPGYWNDRI
;
A
#
# COMPACT_ATOMS: atom_id res chain seq x y z
N MET A 1 -16.49 2.92 9.34
CA MET A 1 -15.15 2.79 8.74
C MET A 1 -14.47 1.55 9.33
N LEU A 2 -13.91 0.70 8.48
CA LEU A 2 -13.23 -0.52 8.94
C LEU A 2 -11.86 -0.18 9.52
N ASP A 3 -11.40 -0.99 10.47
CA ASP A 3 -10.03 -0.91 10.94
C ASP A 3 -9.07 -1.39 9.85
N ILE A 4 -7.83 -0.95 9.93
CA ILE A 4 -6.80 -1.37 8.97
C ILE A 4 -5.69 -2.12 9.70
N PHE A 5 -5.27 -3.24 9.14
CA PHE A 5 -4.11 -4.00 9.58
C PHE A 5 -3.09 -4.02 8.45
N ILE A 6 -1.85 -3.66 8.76
CA ILE A 6 -0.75 -3.65 7.78
C ILE A 6 0.21 -4.77 8.17
N TYR A 7 0.46 -5.71 7.25
CA TYR A 7 1.40 -6.79 7.51
C TYR A 7 2.79 -6.22 7.82
N PRO A 8 3.55 -6.88 8.73
CA PRO A 8 4.89 -6.42 9.07
C PRO A 8 5.80 -6.25 7.86
N GLU A 9 5.72 -7.14 6.90
CA GLU A 9 6.52 -7.04 5.67
C GLU A 9 6.13 -5.82 4.85
N ALA A 10 4.85 -5.46 4.84
CA ALA A 10 4.40 -4.24 4.18
C ALA A 10 4.91 -3.00 4.91
N GLU A 11 4.94 -3.02 6.24
CA GLU A 11 5.52 -1.93 7.02
C GLU A 11 7.01 -1.77 6.72
N ASP A 12 7.73 -2.88 6.57
CA ASP A 12 9.15 -2.86 6.20
C ASP A 12 9.33 -2.25 4.81
N GLU A 13 8.45 -2.57 3.87
CA GLU A 13 8.47 -1.98 2.53
C GLU A 13 8.25 -0.48 2.57
N ILE A 14 7.32 -0.01 3.39
CA ILE A 14 7.06 1.41 3.57
C ILE A 14 8.31 2.10 4.09
N LYS A 15 8.90 1.56 5.14
CA LYS A 15 10.07 2.14 5.78
C LYS A 15 11.26 2.22 4.83
N ALA A 16 11.53 1.14 4.11
CA ALA A 16 12.62 1.11 3.14
C ALA A 16 12.41 2.12 2.01
N SER A 17 11.16 2.27 1.56
CA SER A 17 10.82 3.23 0.51
C SER A 17 11.00 4.67 0.98
N VAL A 18 10.55 4.97 2.20
CA VAL A 18 10.71 6.30 2.80
C VAL A 18 12.19 6.66 2.87
N ASP A 19 13.01 5.75 3.37
CA ASP A 19 14.45 5.97 3.52
C ASP A 19 15.10 6.19 2.16
N TRP A 20 14.74 5.38 1.18
CA TRP A 20 15.30 5.51 -0.17
C TRP A 20 14.97 6.86 -0.80
N TYR A 21 13.70 7.29 -0.70
CA TYR A 21 13.29 8.58 -1.27
C TYR A 21 13.94 9.75 -0.54
N GLU A 22 14.07 9.66 0.77
CA GLU A 22 14.71 10.73 1.55
C GLU A 22 16.18 10.89 1.16
N GLU A 23 16.85 9.80 0.81
CA GLU A 23 18.23 9.84 0.31
C GLU A 23 18.32 10.50 -1.06
N GLN A 24 17.27 10.40 -1.89
CA GLN A 24 17.28 11.03 -3.22
C GLN A 24 17.13 12.55 -3.12
N ALA A 25 16.27 13.02 -2.21
CA ALA A 25 16.04 14.45 -2.01
C ALA A 25 15.41 14.66 -0.64
N GLY A 26 15.92 15.64 0.10
CA GLY A 26 15.36 15.97 1.42
C GLY A 26 13.89 16.34 1.32
N GLY A 27 13.07 15.74 2.20
CA GLY A 27 11.61 15.94 2.20
C GLY A 27 10.83 14.98 1.33
N LEU A 28 11.49 14.22 0.46
CA LEU A 28 10.79 13.33 -0.47
C LEU A 28 10.21 12.12 0.27
N GLY A 29 10.87 11.66 1.33
CA GLY A 29 10.33 10.60 2.19
C GLY A 29 9.05 11.03 2.89
N VAL A 30 8.99 12.28 3.36
CA VAL A 30 7.79 12.86 3.97
C VAL A 30 6.66 12.93 2.94
N ASP A 31 6.97 13.32 1.71
CA ASP A 31 5.98 13.36 0.63
C ASP A 31 5.40 11.97 0.36
N PHE A 32 6.24 10.95 0.35
CA PHE A 32 5.80 9.57 0.16
C PHE A 32 4.84 9.14 1.26
N ILE A 33 5.20 9.39 2.52
CA ILE A 33 4.35 9.06 3.67
C ILE A 33 3.01 9.79 3.58
N SER A 34 3.02 11.07 3.24
CA SER A 34 1.80 11.86 3.15
C SER A 34 0.86 11.32 2.08
N GLU A 35 1.40 10.92 0.93
CA GLU A 35 0.56 10.35 -0.12
C GLU A 35 0.04 8.97 0.28
N LEU A 36 0.86 8.16 0.94
CA LEU A 36 0.44 6.86 1.43
C LEU A 36 -0.69 6.99 2.44
N ASP A 37 -0.59 7.95 3.37
CA ASP A 37 -1.65 8.20 4.35
C ASP A 37 -2.96 8.57 3.68
N ARG A 38 -2.91 9.41 2.65
CA ARG A 38 -4.11 9.77 1.88
C ARG A 38 -4.69 8.55 1.16
N ALA A 39 -3.84 7.71 0.60
CA ALA A 39 -4.26 6.47 -0.06
C ALA A 39 -4.98 5.55 0.92
N ILE A 40 -4.39 5.35 2.10
CA ILE A 40 -4.98 4.49 3.14
C ILE A 40 -6.33 5.04 3.60
N ASN A 41 -6.43 6.36 3.79
CA ASN A 41 -7.71 6.98 4.12
C ASN A 41 -8.76 6.77 3.03
N SER A 42 -8.37 6.86 1.77
CA SER A 42 -9.28 6.62 0.65
C SER A 42 -9.77 5.16 0.65
N ILE A 43 -8.87 4.22 0.91
CA ILE A 43 -9.22 2.80 1.00
C ILE A 43 -10.21 2.56 2.15
N LYS A 44 -9.96 3.16 3.31
CA LYS A 44 -10.85 2.99 4.47
C LYS A 44 -12.23 3.59 4.24
N THR A 45 -12.30 4.69 3.50
CA THR A 45 -13.55 5.40 3.28
C THR A 45 -14.43 4.72 2.24
N LEU A 46 -13.83 4.24 1.13
CA LEU A 46 -14.53 3.62 0.01
C LEU A 46 -13.81 2.34 -0.40
N PRO A 47 -13.82 1.29 0.45
CA PRO A 47 -12.96 0.13 0.20
C PRO A 47 -13.34 -0.68 -1.04
N ASP A 48 -14.58 -0.61 -1.50
CA ASP A 48 -15.06 -1.47 -2.58
C ASP A 48 -14.89 -0.86 -3.97
N VAL A 49 -14.44 0.38 -4.10
CA VAL A 49 -14.40 1.06 -5.40
C VAL A 49 -13.10 0.85 -6.16
N TRP A 50 -12.06 0.34 -5.50
CA TRP A 50 -10.74 0.21 -6.13
C TRP A 50 -10.65 -1.06 -6.96
N PRO A 51 -9.85 -1.06 -8.05
CA PRO A 51 -9.80 -2.20 -8.98
C PRO A 51 -9.40 -3.50 -8.31
N LYS A 52 -9.98 -4.59 -8.78
CA LYS A 52 -9.55 -5.92 -8.37
C LYS A 52 -8.15 -6.21 -8.91
N TYR A 53 -7.37 -6.92 -8.11
CA TYR A 53 -6.02 -7.36 -8.46
C TYR A 53 -5.92 -8.82 -8.07
N GLN A 54 -5.84 -9.70 -9.06
CA GLN A 54 -6.01 -11.14 -8.86
C GLN A 54 -7.43 -11.44 -8.33
N ILE A 55 -7.65 -12.61 -7.73
CA ILE A 55 -9.01 -13.05 -7.39
C ILE A 55 -9.54 -12.38 -6.13
N HIS A 56 -8.70 -12.25 -5.11
CA HIS A 56 -9.14 -11.86 -3.76
C HIS A 56 -8.71 -10.46 -3.34
N TYR A 57 -7.90 -9.80 -4.13
CA TYR A 57 -7.23 -8.58 -3.72
C TYR A 57 -7.67 -7.39 -4.53
N GLN A 58 -7.40 -6.20 -3.98
CA GLN A 58 -7.61 -4.94 -4.66
C GLN A 58 -6.30 -4.17 -4.64
N LYS A 59 -6.16 -3.23 -5.56
CA LYS A 59 -4.94 -2.47 -5.70
C LYS A 59 -5.26 -0.99 -5.84
N PHE A 60 -4.61 -0.17 -5.02
CA PHE A 60 -4.70 1.28 -5.08
C PHE A 60 -3.37 1.83 -5.59
N LEU A 61 -3.39 2.51 -6.74
CA LEU A 61 -2.19 3.12 -7.33
C LEU A 61 -1.96 4.50 -6.73
N LEU A 62 -0.73 4.75 -6.24
CA LEU A 62 -0.35 6.10 -5.85
C LEU A 62 -0.23 6.98 -7.09
N SER A 63 -0.48 8.29 -6.94
CA SER A 63 -0.46 9.19 -8.10
C SER A 63 0.92 9.78 -8.39
N ARG A 64 1.71 10.08 -7.36
CA ARG A 64 3.02 10.73 -7.53
C ARG A 64 4.20 9.78 -7.48
N PHE A 65 3.99 8.57 -7.01
CA PHE A 65 5.05 7.57 -6.83
C PHE A 65 4.64 6.29 -7.54
N PRO A 66 5.57 5.55 -8.14
CA PRO A 66 5.25 4.33 -8.88
C PRO A 66 5.05 3.15 -7.92
N PHE A 67 4.10 3.29 -7.00
CA PHE A 67 3.79 2.29 -5.99
C PHE A 67 2.31 2.00 -5.95
N SER A 68 1.98 0.82 -5.46
CA SER A 68 0.60 0.39 -5.24
C SER A 68 0.45 -0.19 -3.84
N VAL A 69 -0.74 0.01 -3.27
CA VAL A 69 -1.14 -0.63 -2.02
C VAL A 69 -2.00 -1.83 -2.40
N VAL A 70 -1.56 -3.04 -2.02
CA VAL A 70 -2.31 -4.27 -2.26
C VAL A 70 -3.03 -4.64 -0.98
N PHE A 71 -4.35 -4.78 -1.04
CA PHE A 71 -5.15 -4.99 0.15
C PHE A 71 -6.33 -5.92 -0.13
N GLU A 72 -6.91 -6.44 0.95
CA GLU A 72 -8.13 -7.24 0.91
C GLU A 72 -9.12 -6.66 1.91
N VAL A 73 -10.39 -6.57 1.51
CA VAL A 73 -11.47 -6.11 2.41
C VAL A 73 -12.08 -7.34 3.05
N GLU A 74 -11.96 -7.43 4.36
CA GLU A 74 -12.58 -8.49 5.17
C GLU A 74 -13.80 -7.93 5.89
N GLU A 75 -14.53 -8.80 6.58
CA GLU A 75 -15.80 -8.42 7.22
C GLU A 75 -15.63 -7.26 8.20
N HIS A 76 -14.57 -7.29 9.00
CA HIS A 76 -14.37 -6.31 10.08
C HIS A 76 -13.12 -5.45 9.91
N GLN A 77 -12.32 -5.70 8.89
CA GLN A 77 -11.06 -4.97 8.73
C GLN A 77 -10.61 -4.98 7.28
N ILE A 78 -9.66 -4.10 7.00
CA ILE A 78 -8.92 -4.09 5.74
C ILE A 78 -7.51 -4.57 6.05
N VAL A 79 -7.00 -5.50 5.26
CA VAL A 79 -5.65 -6.04 5.44
C VAL A 79 -4.78 -5.56 4.28
N VAL A 80 -3.70 -4.85 4.61
CA VAL A 80 -2.71 -4.42 3.61
C VAL A 80 -1.60 -5.46 3.58
N TYR A 81 -1.46 -6.15 2.45
CA TYR A 81 -0.46 -7.20 2.27
C TYR A 81 0.87 -6.66 1.77
N ALA A 82 0.84 -5.61 0.96
CA ALA A 82 2.05 -5.08 0.35
C ALA A 82 1.89 -3.61 -0.01
N VAL A 83 2.99 -2.87 0.10
CA VAL A 83 3.15 -1.55 -0.52
C VAL A 83 4.30 -1.74 -1.50
N MET A 84 3.96 -1.94 -2.77
CA MET A 84 4.91 -2.43 -3.75
C MET A 84 5.21 -1.42 -4.84
N HIS A 85 6.48 -1.39 -5.25
CA HIS A 85 6.85 -0.69 -6.48
C HIS A 85 6.17 -1.39 -7.67
N ASN A 86 5.63 -0.60 -8.60
CA ASN A 86 4.84 -1.15 -9.71
C ASN A 86 5.64 -2.06 -10.66
N SER A 87 6.97 -2.01 -10.57
CA SER A 87 7.82 -2.90 -11.37
C SER A 87 8.06 -4.27 -10.71
N ARG A 88 7.59 -4.48 -9.46
CA ARG A 88 7.77 -5.76 -8.79
C ARG A 88 6.92 -6.85 -9.46
N LYS A 89 7.42 -8.09 -9.36
CA LYS A 89 6.71 -9.24 -9.91
C LYS A 89 5.35 -9.40 -9.22
N PRO A 90 4.25 -9.52 -9.98
CA PRO A 90 2.94 -9.73 -9.38
C PRO A 90 2.91 -10.96 -8.50
N GLY A 91 2.29 -10.83 -7.31
CA GLY A 91 2.11 -11.95 -6.41
C GLY A 91 3.32 -12.28 -5.53
N TYR A 92 4.39 -11.47 -5.55
CA TYR A 92 5.56 -11.75 -4.71
C TYR A 92 5.22 -11.80 -3.23
N TRP A 93 4.13 -11.18 -2.82
CA TRP A 93 3.65 -11.11 -1.44
C TRP A 93 2.77 -12.30 -1.05
N ASN A 94 2.50 -13.22 -1.95
CA ASN A 94 1.60 -14.36 -1.66
C ASN A 94 2.11 -15.22 -0.51
N ASP A 95 3.41 -15.31 -0.32
CA ASP A 95 4.00 -16.11 0.75
C ASP A 95 3.80 -15.51 2.13
N ARG A 96 3.28 -14.30 2.21
CA ARG A 96 3.05 -13.63 3.50
C ARG A 96 1.83 -14.15 4.23
N ILE A 97 0.95 -14.82 3.51
CA ILE A 97 -0.33 -15.28 4.06
C ILE A 97 -0.22 -16.67 4.64
#